data_662b744d3cd8cdacd85972c6cf5f2697
#
_entry.id   662b744d3cd8cdacd85972c6cf5f2697
#
_cell.length_a   1.000
_cell.length_b   1.000
_cell.length_c   1.000
_cell.angle_alpha   90.00
_cell.angle_beta   90.00
_cell.angle_gamma   90.00
#
_symmetry.space_group_name_H-M   'P 1'
#
loop_
_entity.id
_entity.type
_entity.pdbx_description
1 polymer ?
#
loop_
_entity_poly.entity_id
_entity_poly.type
_entity_poly.pdbx_seq_one_letter_code
_entity_poly.pdbx_strand_id
1 'polypeptide(L)'
;MKKSIYLFLLSFLAVSCYEEVVIPVGDDEPVGVMNAQLNTLDKVHVIELSVSQKNDVQALPGADVRVFVNGTLATVADEIIPLNEDVTYYDGYSSHRGPRVTEYTFEWDFRPGDVVRIEARKGEMVLSSTVTAPAAVPISSVDTSTVKMTYMGETSTYLQMKTVFNDDPSVSFYRVYGRKVEDLTCLDESGEPAPGLTSVNESVLWLETGFDPIISEGTGKTGGTDLGGLLKSENSYHCFADIPFSGEECTIRPLTDFYPLSEYYYSYNYSPTESGVEWEEFKSMSQKVRRRAAIQLRSLDFAQYHYIKALENLETFGTEMNFLVEPTTLPSNVEGGLGFVGLETVTEYVFYDETRVYSGDDIIYYGGGGFYGGYYEE
;
A
#
# COMPACT_ATOMS: atom_id res chain seq x y z
N MET A 1 -3.49 35.88 48.15
CA MET A 1 -2.73 36.10 46.92
C MET A 1 -2.35 34.82 46.16
N LYS A 2 -1.92 33.72 46.78
CA LYS A 2 -1.53 32.48 46.04
C LYS A 2 -2.68 31.79 45.28
N LYS A 3 -3.92 31.83 45.77
CA LYS A 3 -5.09 31.20 45.08
C LYS A 3 -5.53 31.94 43.81
N SER A 4 -5.31 33.25 43.70
CA SER A 4 -5.66 34.04 42.51
C SER A 4 -4.71 33.80 41.34
N ILE A 5 -3.45 33.45 41.63
CA ILE A 5 -2.46 33.16 40.59
C ILE A 5 -2.76 31.85 39.86
N TYR A 6 -3.27 30.84 40.57
CA TYR A 6 -3.66 29.55 39.94
C TYR A 6 -4.90 29.71 39.06
N LEU A 7 -5.84 30.58 39.43
CA LEU A 7 -7.02 30.84 38.59
C LEU A 7 -6.65 31.59 37.30
N PHE A 8 -5.63 32.45 37.35
CA PHE A 8 -5.14 33.17 36.17
C PHE A 8 -4.29 32.29 35.25
N LEU A 9 -3.55 31.35 35.81
CA LEU A 9 -2.83 30.35 35.00
C LEU A 9 -3.77 29.34 34.31
N LEU A 10 -4.89 28.98 34.94
CA LEU A 10 -5.88 28.08 34.35
C LEU A 10 -6.65 28.74 33.19
N SER A 11 -6.81 30.07 33.21
CA SER A 11 -7.49 30.80 32.12
C SER A 11 -6.64 30.93 30.85
N PHE A 12 -5.32 30.79 30.94
CA PHE A 12 -4.43 30.78 29.76
C PHE A 12 -4.41 29.44 29.00
N LEU A 13 -4.86 28.35 29.62
CA LEU A 13 -4.96 27.04 28.98
C LEU A 13 -6.24 26.87 28.16
N ALA A 14 -7.15 27.82 28.19
CA ALA A 14 -8.44 27.75 27.49
C ALA A 14 -8.48 28.56 26.16
N VAL A 15 -7.39 29.18 25.78
CA VAL A 15 -7.29 29.83 24.44
C VAL A 15 -6.55 28.89 23.50
N SER A 16 -7.17 27.77 23.21
CA SER A 16 -6.88 27.03 21.98
C SER A 16 -7.50 27.87 20.87
N CYS A 17 -6.69 28.58 20.09
CA CYS A 17 -7.12 29.13 18.82
C CYS A 17 -7.42 27.97 17.90
N TYR A 18 -8.66 27.58 17.80
CA TYR A 18 -9.20 26.74 16.75
C TYR A 18 -9.31 27.63 15.51
N GLU A 19 -8.37 27.53 14.61
CA GLU A 19 -8.49 28.08 13.27
C GLU A 19 -9.14 26.99 12.42
N GLU A 20 -10.46 27.06 12.31
CA GLU A 20 -11.22 26.22 11.36
C GLU A 20 -10.79 26.66 9.96
N VAL A 21 -9.89 25.88 9.34
CA VAL A 21 -9.62 26.05 7.92
C VAL A 21 -10.85 25.54 7.19
N VAL A 22 -11.85 26.40 7.08
CA VAL A 22 -12.96 26.21 6.16
C VAL A 22 -12.33 26.30 4.76
N ILE A 23 -12.11 25.13 4.14
CA ILE A 23 -11.87 25.10 2.71
C ILE A 23 -13.16 25.66 2.10
N PRO A 24 -13.15 26.84 1.47
CA PRO A 24 -14.35 27.36 0.84
C PRO A 24 -14.64 26.54 -0.44
N VAL A 25 -15.11 25.33 -0.26
CA VAL A 25 -15.78 24.60 -1.33
C VAL A 25 -17.12 25.31 -1.44
N GLY A 26 -17.22 26.26 -2.38
CA GLY A 26 -18.51 26.81 -2.74
C GLY A 26 -19.42 25.64 -3.04
N ASP A 27 -20.59 25.58 -2.40
CA ASP A 27 -21.50 24.43 -2.40
C ASP A 27 -21.91 23.90 -3.78
N ASP A 28 -21.47 24.52 -4.86
CA ASP A 28 -21.91 24.26 -6.23
C ASP A 28 -20.81 24.07 -7.29
N GLU A 29 -19.54 24.39 -6.99
CA GLU A 29 -18.47 24.25 -7.99
C GLU A 29 -17.78 22.88 -7.89
N PRO A 30 -17.65 22.14 -9.02
CA PRO A 30 -16.96 20.87 -9.04
C PRO A 30 -15.46 21.06 -8.79
N VAL A 31 -14.89 20.31 -7.87
CA VAL A 31 -13.45 20.32 -7.54
C VAL A 31 -12.79 19.06 -8.12
N GLY A 32 -11.78 19.24 -8.97
CA GLY A 32 -10.99 18.13 -9.49
C GLY A 32 -10.14 17.50 -8.40
N VAL A 33 -10.02 16.19 -8.46
CA VAL A 33 -9.19 15.39 -7.54
C VAL A 33 -8.22 14.56 -8.37
N MET A 34 -6.93 14.59 -8.01
CA MET A 34 -5.88 13.80 -8.65
C MET A 34 -5.09 13.05 -7.60
N ASN A 35 -5.06 11.71 -7.72
CA ASN A 35 -4.26 10.84 -6.86
C ASN A 35 -3.31 9.98 -7.69
N ALA A 36 -2.09 9.78 -7.20
CA ALA A 36 -1.14 8.82 -7.75
C ALA A 36 -0.14 8.37 -6.68
N GLN A 37 0.16 7.07 -6.66
CA GLN A 37 1.22 6.49 -5.85
C GLN A 37 2.27 5.90 -6.79
N LEU A 38 3.28 6.70 -7.08
CA LEU A 38 4.37 6.35 -7.97
C LEU A 38 5.53 5.74 -7.19
N ASN A 39 6.34 4.93 -7.85
CA ASN A 39 7.57 4.41 -7.24
C ASN A 39 8.64 4.11 -8.30
N THR A 40 9.86 3.86 -7.85
CA THR A 40 11.01 3.57 -8.73
C THR A 40 11.18 2.10 -9.09
N LEU A 41 10.32 1.21 -8.62
CA LEU A 41 10.40 -0.24 -8.89
C LEU A 41 9.48 -0.66 -10.03
N ASP A 42 8.25 -0.12 -10.03
CA ASP A 42 7.26 -0.45 -11.04
C ASP A 42 7.53 0.31 -12.34
N LYS A 43 7.16 -0.29 -13.44
CA LYS A 43 7.26 0.33 -14.78
C LYS A 43 5.95 0.95 -15.23
N VAL A 44 4.84 0.34 -14.80
CA VAL A 44 3.49 0.82 -15.10
C VAL A 44 2.97 1.60 -13.91
N HIS A 45 2.51 2.81 -14.15
CA HIS A 45 2.00 3.73 -13.14
C HIS A 45 0.58 4.12 -13.45
N VAL A 46 -0.21 4.38 -12.40
CA VAL A 46 -1.61 4.77 -12.52
C VAL A 46 -1.81 6.14 -11.85
N ILE A 47 -2.58 6.99 -12.53
CA ILE A 47 -3.07 8.27 -12.03
C ILE A 47 -4.59 8.17 -12.00
N GLU A 48 -5.19 8.45 -10.87
CA GLU A 48 -6.63 8.45 -10.66
C GLU A 48 -7.16 9.88 -10.71
N LEU A 49 -8.16 10.12 -11.55
CA LEU A 49 -8.84 11.40 -11.65
C LEU A 49 -10.32 11.26 -11.32
N SER A 50 -10.80 12.20 -10.51
CA SER A 50 -12.22 12.31 -10.19
C SER A 50 -12.63 13.78 -10.01
N VAL A 51 -13.93 13.99 -9.86
CA VAL A 51 -14.52 15.29 -9.51
C VAL A 51 -15.39 15.10 -8.27
N SER A 52 -15.15 15.91 -7.25
CA SER A 52 -16.01 16.00 -6.08
C SER A 52 -16.99 17.16 -6.25
N GLN A 53 -18.28 16.90 -6.13
CA GLN A 53 -19.35 17.90 -6.18
C GLN A 53 -20.48 17.50 -5.25
N LYS A 54 -20.89 18.37 -4.33
CA LYS A 54 -22.05 18.18 -3.44
C LYS A 54 -22.05 16.84 -2.68
N ASN A 55 -20.94 16.44 -2.12
CA ASN A 55 -20.75 15.18 -1.39
C ASN A 55 -20.84 13.91 -2.28
N ASP A 56 -20.74 14.04 -3.58
CA ASP A 56 -20.61 12.95 -4.52
C ASP A 56 -19.24 13.00 -5.21
N VAL A 57 -18.70 11.82 -5.54
CA VAL A 57 -17.44 11.68 -6.27
C VAL A 57 -17.74 10.97 -7.58
N GLN A 58 -17.36 11.58 -8.69
CA GLN A 58 -17.59 11.07 -10.04
C GLN A 58 -16.27 10.97 -10.79
N ALA A 59 -16.16 9.97 -11.65
CA ALA A 59 -15.04 9.80 -12.56
C ALA A 59 -14.85 11.02 -13.47
N LEU A 60 -13.60 11.30 -13.86
CA LEU A 60 -13.22 12.40 -14.77
C LEU A 60 -12.60 11.85 -16.07
N PRO A 61 -13.38 11.20 -16.96
CA PRO A 61 -12.86 10.67 -18.23
C PRO A 61 -12.53 11.78 -19.22
N GLY A 62 -11.69 11.48 -20.23
CA GLY A 62 -11.35 12.38 -21.32
C GLY A 62 -10.49 13.58 -20.92
N ALA A 63 -9.66 13.46 -19.89
CA ALA A 63 -8.64 14.45 -19.56
C ALA A 63 -7.36 14.23 -20.38
N ASP A 64 -6.66 15.31 -20.75
CA ASP A 64 -5.29 15.28 -21.28
C ASP A 64 -4.32 15.22 -20.11
N VAL A 65 -3.75 14.03 -19.84
CA VAL A 65 -2.86 13.79 -18.70
C VAL A 65 -1.42 13.67 -19.19
N ARG A 66 -0.57 14.58 -18.77
CA ARG A 66 0.83 14.69 -19.19
C ARG A 66 1.77 14.50 -18.03
N VAL A 67 2.80 13.69 -18.24
CA VAL A 67 3.87 13.42 -17.28
C VAL A 67 5.17 14.04 -17.77
N PHE A 68 5.76 14.88 -16.96
CA PHE A 68 7.05 15.51 -17.22
C PHE A 68 8.08 14.97 -16.23
N VAL A 69 9.25 14.63 -16.72
CA VAL A 69 10.38 14.22 -15.90
C VAL A 69 11.55 15.15 -16.14
N ASN A 70 12.09 15.72 -15.07
CA ASN A 70 13.20 16.70 -15.12
C ASN A 70 12.92 17.87 -16.10
N GLY A 71 11.65 18.34 -16.11
CA GLY A 71 11.21 19.46 -16.93
C GLY A 71 10.90 19.13 -18.38
N THR A 72 11.09 17.88 -18.83
CA THR A 72 10.81 17.44 -20.19
C THR A 72 9.57 16.56 -20.23
N LEU A 73 8.69 16.74 -21.22
CA LEU A 73 7.55 15.84 -21.44
C LEU A 73 8.05 14.43 -21.69
N ALA A 74 7.75 13.54 -20.75
CA ALA A 74 8.14 12.13 -20.79
C ALA A 74 7.12 11.31 -21.58
N THR A 75 5.82 11.47 -21.22
CA THR A 75 4.73 10.74 -21.86
C THR A 75 3.39 11.44 -21.66
N VAL A 76 2.39 10.99 -22.41
CA VAL A 76 0.97 11.27 -22.18
C VAL A 76 0.35 9.96 -21.69
N ALA A 77 -0.36 10.01 -20.58
CA ALA A 77 -0.97 8.82 -20.01
C ALA A 77 -2.24 8.42 -20.77
N ASP A 78 -2.44 7.12 -20.92
CA ASP A 78 -3.57 6.54 -21.62
C ASP A 78 -4.73 6.31 -20.65
N GLU A 79 -5.94 6.70 -21.02
CA GLU A 79 -7.14 6.44 -20.25
C GLU A 79 -7.51 4.96 -20.28
N ILE A 80 -7.69 4.36 -19.11
CA ILE A 80 -8.27 3.01 -18.98
C ILE A 80 -9.78 3.14 -19.02
N ILE A 81 -10.39 2.64 -20.09
CA ILE A 81 -11.85 2.59 -20.22
C ILE A 81 -12.32 1.31 -19.51
N PRO A 82 -13.12 1.41 -18.43
CA PRO A 82 -13.63 0.23 -17.75
C PRO A 82 -14.44 -0.65 -18.71
N LEU A 83 -14.20 -1.95 -18.70
CA LEU A 83 -14.94 -2.91 -19.53
C LEU A 83 -16.44 -3.00 -19.19
N ASN A 84 -16.86 -2.47 -18.03
CA ASN A 84 -18.22 -2.46 -17.55
C ASN A 84 -18.57 -1.10 -16.93
N GLU A 85 -19.39 -0.31 -17.63
CA GLU A 85 -19.94 0.94 -17.09
C GLU A 85 -20.97 0.70 -15.96
N ASP A 86 -21.44 -0.53 -15.77
CA ASP A 86 -22.44 -0.93 -14.77
C ASP A 86 -21.83 -1.48 -13.46
N VAL A 87 -20.59 -1.10 -13.13
CA VAL A 87 -19.99 -1.51 -11.84
C VAL A 87 -20.74 -0.83 -10.70
N THR A 88 -21.32 -1.64 -9.81
CA THR A 88 -21.95 -1.14 -8.59
C THR A 88 -20.94 -1.18 -7.46
N TYR A 89 -20.55 -0.02 -6.95
CA TYR A 89 -19.74 0.10 -5.75
C TYR A 89 -20.62 0.13 -4.50
N TYR A 90 -20.19 -0.60 -3.49
CA TYR A 90 -20.87 -0.64 -2.19
C TYR A 90 -19.93 -0.04 -1.13
N ASP A 91 -20.31 1.08 -0.53
CA ASP A 91 -19.54 1.79 0.50
C ASP A 91 -19.95 1.42 1.94
N GLY A 92 -20.72 0.33 2.10
CA GLY A 92 -21.28 -0.11 3.38
C GLY A 92 -22.65 0.48 3.72
N TYR A 93 -23.06 1.57 3.07
CA TYR A 93 -24.32 2.27 3.33
C TYR A 93 -25.17 2.46 2.07
N SER A 94 -24.56 2.62 0.91
CA SER A 94 -25.25 2.85 -0.35
C SER A 94 -24.57 2.13 -1.52
N SER A 95 -25.34 1.82 -2.55
CA SER A 95 -24.84 1.31 -3.82
C SER A 95 -24.77 2.46 -4.82
N HIS A 96 -23.59 2.65 -5.43
CA HIS A 96 -23.36 3.65 -6.47
C HIS A 96 -23.15 2.95 -7.80
N ARG A 97 -23.71 3.50 -8.88
CA ARG A 97 -23.47 3.02 -10.25
C ARG A 97 -22.38 3.81 -10.91
N GLY A 98 -21.54 3.10 -11.63
CA GLY A 98 -20.43 3.67 -12.41
C GLY A 98 -19.13 3.86 -11.61
N PRO A 99 -18.02 4.06 -12.30
CA PRO A 99 -16.71 4.28 -11.66
C PRO A 99 -16.70 5.62 -10.94
N ARG A 100 -16.11 5.66 -9.73
CA ARG A 100 -15.88 6.91 -8.98
C ARG A 100 -14.62 7.63 -9.43
N VAL A 101 -13.71 6.91 -10.08
CA VAL A 101 -12.43 7.43 -10.59
C VAL A 101 -12.25 7.02 -12.05
N THR A 102 -11.51 7.82 -12.81
CA THR A 102 -10.95 7.41 -14.10
C THR A 102 -9.47 7.17 -13.90
N GLU A 103 -9.02 6.01 -14.32
CA GLU A 103 -7.61 5.64 -14.27
C GLU A 103 -6.92 6.03 -15.58
N TYR A 104 -5.73 6.63 -15.45
CA TYR A 104 -4.82 6.94 -16.55
C TYR A 104 -3.51 6.21 -16.29
N THR A 105 -3.05 5.44 -17.27
CA THR A 105 -1.85 4.61 -17.14
C THR A 105 -0.73 5.10 -18.05
N PHE A 106 0.51 4.93 -17.61
CA PHE A 106 1.69 5.19 -18.41
C PHE A 106 2.86 4.31 -17.97
N GLU A 107 3.83 4.13 -18.86
CA GLU A 107 5.06 3.40 -18.57
C GLU A 107 6.22 4.39 -18.41
N TRP A 108 6.98 4.25 -17.32
CA TRP A 108 8.21 4.99 -17.08
C TRP A 108 9.09 4.32 -16.01
N ASP A 109 10.42 4.36 -16.20
CA ASP A 109 11.40 3.90 -15.22
C ASP A 109 11.92 5.10 -14.43
N PHE A 110 11.30 5.42 -13.29
CA PHE A 110 11.75 6.49 -12.40
C PHE A 110 13.05 6.15 -11.70
N ARG A 111 13.85 7.18 -11.42
CA ARG A 111 15.13 7.09 -10.72
C ARG A 111 15.15 8.00 -9.50
N PRO A 112 15.95 7.64 -8.46
CA PRO A 112 16.19 8.55 -7.34
C PRO A 112 16.67 9.92 -7.85
N GLY A 113 16.08 10.99 -7.32
CA GLY A 113 16.36 12.37 -7.71
C GLY A 113 15.55 12.89 -8.91
N ASP A 114 14.76 12.05 -9.59
CA ASP A 114 13.88 12.56 -10.65
C ASP A 114 12.82 13.51 -10.09
N VAL A 115 12.66 14.65 -10.75
CA VAL A 115 11.59 15.61 -10.50
C VAL A 115 10.45 15.33 -11.47
N VAL A 116 9.33 14.86 -10.94
CA VAL A 116 8.16 14.43 -11.72
C VAL A 116 7.04 15.46 -11.55
N ARG A 117 6.55 16.00 -12.68
CA ARG A 117 5.36 16.83 -12.69
C ARG A 117 4.27 16.16 -13.50
N ILE A 118 3.11 15.99 -12.87
CA ILE A 118 1.89 15.53 -13.53
C ILE A 118 0.99 16.73 -13.77
N GLU A 119 0.40 16.81 -14.94
CA GLU A 119 -0.55 17.85 -15.32
C GLU A 119 -1.75 17.17 -16.00
N ALA A 120 -2.95 17.38 -15.46
CA ALA A 120 -4.21 16.89 -16.02
C ALA A 120 -5.09 18.08 -16.42
N ARG A 121 -5.63 18.07 -17.64
CA ARG A 121 -6.46 19.14 -18.19
C ARG A 121 -7.78 18.60 -18.73
N LYS A 122 -8.88 19.22 -18.32
CA LYS A 122 -10.21 18.97 -18.91
C LYS A 122 -11.02 20.26 -18.95
N GLY A 123 -11.24 20.80 -20.17
CA GLY A 123 -11.84 22.10 -20.33
C GLY A 123 -11.01 23.21 -19.68
N GLU A 124 -11.60 23.93 -18.73
CA GLU A 124 -10.90 24.98 -17.95
C GLU A 124 -10.21 24.43 -16.69
N MET A 125 -10.53 23.21 -16.29
CA MET A 125 -9.90 22.56 -15.13
C MET A 125 -8.45 22.18 -15.46
N VAL A 126 -7.54 22.61 -14.62
CA VAL A 126 -6.11 22.23 -14.70
C VAL A 126 -5.67 21.80 -13.31
N LEU A 127 -5.25 20.56 -13.19
CA LEU A 127 -4.67 19.99 -11.98
C LEU A 127 -3.17 19.77 -12.21
N SER A 128 -2.32 20.10 -11.26
CA SER A 128 -0.91 19.78 -11.36
C SER A 128 -0.30 19.44 -10.00
N SER A 129 0.68 18.56 -10.01
CA SER A 129 1.49 18.24 -8.85
C SER A 129 2.94 18.02 -9.28
N THR A 130 3.87 18.40 -8.41
CA THR A 130 5.32 18.17 -8.63
C THR A 130 5.90 17.48 -7.40
N VAL A 131 6.55 16.35 -7.63
CA VAL A 131 7.19 15.53 -6.60
C VAL A 131 8.60 15.19 -7.02
N THR A 132 9.46 14.88 -6.03
CA THR A 132 10.84 14.47 -6.29
C THR A 132 11.08 13.11 -5.67
N ALA A 133 11.62 12.16 -6.44
CA ALA A 133 12.01 10.85 -5.94
C ALA A 133 13.10 11.00 -4.87
N PRO A 134 12.90 10.55 -3.62
CA PRO A 134 13.92 10.60 -2.57
C PRO A 134 15.18 9.80 -2.96
N ALA A 135 16.27 9.96 -2.21
CA ALA A 135 17.44 9.12 -2.38
C ALA A 135 17.14 7.64 -2.08
N ALA A 136 17.83 6.75 -2.78
CA ALA A 136 17.73 5.31 -2.52
C ALA A 136 18.55 4.94 -1.29
N VAL A 137 17.97 4.19 -0.37
CA VAL A 137 18.66 3.65 0.81
C VAL A 137 18.75 2.12 0.66
N PRO A 138 19.94 1.59 0.30
CA PRO A 138 20.11 0.16 0.07
C PRO A 138 19.98 -0.66 1.35
N ILE A 139 19.26 -1.79 1.27
CA ILE A 139 19.25 -2.80 2.31
C ILE A 139 20.59 -3.56 2.27
N SER A 140 21.34 -3.52 3.37
CA SER A 140 22.66 -4.15 3.48
C SER A 140 22.56 -5.67 3.66
N SER A 141 21.61 -6.13 4.48
CA SER A 141 21.36 -7.56 4.71
C SER A 141 19.97 -7.81 5.27
N VAL A 142 19.47 -9.03 5.03
CA VAL A 142 18.27 -9.56 5.70
C VAL A 142 18.59 -10.96 6.21
N ASP A 143 18.60 -11.12 7.53
CA ASP A 143 18.70 -12.42 8.18
C ASP A 143 17.32 -12.88 8.65
N THR A 144 16.95 -14.13 8.37
CA THR A 144 15.65 -14.68 8.76
C THR A 144 15.78 -15.67 9.91
N SER A 145 14.83 -15.64 10.84
CA SER A 145 14.74 -16.59 11.95
C SER A 145 13.31 -16.80 12.40
N THR A 146 12.99 -18.01 12.86
CA THR A 146 11.68 -18.29 13.44
C THR A 146 11.63 -17.82 14.88
N VAL A 147 10.61 -17.01 15.21
CA VAL A 147 10.39 -16.47 16.56
C VAL A 147 8.96 -16.74 17.02
N LYS A 148 8.78 -16.81 18.35
CA LYS A 148 7.45 -16.88 18.97
C LYS A 148 7.17 -15.57 19.69
N MET A 149 6.04 -14.95 19.35
CA MET A 149 5.59 -13.71 19.97
C MET A 149 4.29 -13.96 20.73
N THR A 150 4.20 -13.40 21.93
CA THR A 150 2.99 -13.49 22.76
C THR A 150 2.37 -12.12 22.90
N TYR A 151 1.10 -11.99 22.52
CA TYR A 151 0.32 -10.77 22.67
C TYR A 151 -1.08 -11.11 23.19
N MET A 152 -1.56 -10.42 24.18
CA MET A 152 -2.86 -10.64 24.83
C MET A 152 -3.10 -12.10 25.29
N GLY A 153 -2.02 -12.84 25.64
CA GLY A 153 -2.09 -14.23 26.10
C GLY A 153 -2.07 -15.26 24.96
N GLU A 154 -2.12 -14.85 23.71
CA GLU A 154 -1.96 -15.71 22.54
C GLU A 154 -0.53 -15.73 22.06
N THR A 155 -0.02 -16.92 21.72
CA THR A 155 1.35 -17.10 21.21
C THR A 155 1.30 -17.56 19.77
N SER A 156 1.88 -16.77 18.89
CA SER A 156 1.99 -17.07 17.46
C SER A 156 3.45 -17.22 17.04
N THR A 157 3.67 -18.02 16.01
CA THR A 157 5.01 -18.25 15.43
C THR A 157 5.12 -17.44 14.14
N TYR A 158 6.21 -16.68 14.02
CA TYR A 158 6.49 -15.82 12.87
C TYR A 158 7.87 -16.09 12.32
N LEU A 159 8.07 -15.76 11.04
CA LEU A 159 9.38 -15.52 10.46
C LEU A 159 9.78 -14.07 10.74
N GLN A 160 10.84 -13.85 11.50
CA GLN A 160 11.42 -12.53 11.71
C GLN A 160 12.45 -12.23 10.62
N MET A 161 12.38 -11.04 10.05
CA MET A 161 13.32 -10.52 9.07
C MET A 161 14.17 -9.42 9.72
N LYS A 162 15.36 -9.79 10.22
CA LYS A 162 16.31 -8.79 10.71
C LYS A 162 16.92 -8.08 9.51
N THR A 163 16.43 -6.88 9.23
CA THR A 163 16.81 -6.06 8.09
C THR A 163 17.75 -4.94 8.52
N VAL A 164 18.92 -4.87 7.90
CA VAL A 164 19.96 -3.87 8.21
C VAL A 164 20.14 -2.95 7.01
N PHE A 165 20.19 -1.66 7.25
CA PHE A 165 20.50 -0.63 6.27
C PHE A 165 21.26 0.52 6.91
N ASN A 166 21.99 1.30 6.10
CA ASN A 166 22.60 2.54 6.56
C ASN A 166 21.72 3.71 6.11
N ASP A 167 21.34 4.55 7.05
CA ASP A 167 20.56 5.73 6.76
C ASP A 167 21.31 6.71 5.86
N ASP A 168 20.57 7.33 4.93
CA ASP A 168 21.07 8.46 4.13
C ASP A 168 20.60 9.77 4.76
N PRO A 169 21.50 10.68 5.17
CA PRO A 169 21.10 11.92 5.83
C PRO A 169 20.15 12.83 5.03
N SER A 170 19.95 12.55 3.75
CA SER A 170 18.97 13.26 2.90
C SER A 170 17.56 12.65 2.94
N VAL A 171 17.40 11.49 3.59
CA VAL A 171 16.11 10.78 3.74
C VAL A 171 15.76 10.74 5.22
N SER A 172 14.60 11.25 5.58
CA SER A 172 14.14 11.27 6.98
C SER A 172 12.95 10.37 7.25
N PHE A 173 12.34 9.80 6.21
CA PHE A 173 11.09 9.02 6.34
C PHE A 173 11.16 7.77 5.50
N TYR A 174 10.67 6.68 6.09
CA TYR A 174 10.71 5.35 5.52
C TYR A 174 9.37 4.66 5.62
N ARG A 175 9.16 3.68 4.73
CA ARG A 175 8.08 2.72 4.80
C ARG A 175 8.62 1.32 4.51
N VAL A 176 8.17 0.34 5.26
CA VAL A 176 8.47 -1.08 4.99
C VAL A 176 7.29 -1.73 4.29
N TYR A 177 7.59 -2.52 3.27
CA TYR A 177 6.60 -3.25 2.51
C TYR A 177 7.08 -4.68 2.23
N GLY A 178 6.18 -5.63 2.31
CA GLY A 178 6.45 -7.02 1.97
C GLY A 178 5.84 -7.39 0.61
N ARG A 179 6.62 -8.06 -0.24
CA ARG A 179 6.20 -8.50 -1.56
C ARG A 179 6.39 -10.00 -1.71
N LYS A 180 5.38 -10.67 -2.24
CA LYS A 180 5.45 -12.08 -2.59
C LYS A 180 5.09 -12.23 -4.07
N VAL A 181 5.90 -12.98 -4.81
CA VAL A 181 5.65 -13.31 -6.21
C VAL A 181 5.71 -14.82 -6.37
N GLU A 182 4.71 -15.38 -7.00
CA GLU A 182 4.63 -16.80 -7.33
C GLU A 182 4.46 -16.95 -8.86
N ASP A 183 5.46 -17.54 -9.50
CA ASP A 183 5.44 -17.89 -10.90
C ASP A 183 5.03 -19.36 -11.01
N LEU A 184 3.92 -19.64 -11.67
CA LEU A 184 3.43 -20.98 -11.97
C LEU A 184 3.58 -21.26 -13.45
N THR A 185 4.14 -22.40 -13.81
CA THR A 185 4.25 -22.89 -15.19
C THR A 185 3.85 -24.36 -15.21
N CYS A 186 2.80 -24.71 -15.96
CA CYS A 186 2.50 -26.11 -16.23
C CYS A 186 3.46 -26.66 -17.28
N LEU A 187 3.87 -27.92 -17.10
CA LEU A 187 4.80 -28.61 -17.97
C LEU A 187 4.05 -29.71 -18.72
N ASP A 188 4.29 -29.83 -20.03
CA ASP A 188 3.78 -30.91 -20.85
C ASP A 188 4.50 -32.26 -20.57
N GLU A 189 4.12 -33.33 -21.27
CA GLU A 189 4.73 -34.66 -21.10
C GLU A 189 6.23 -34.69 -21.42
N SER A 190 6.74 -33.71 -22.18
CA SER A 190 8.17 -33.58 -22.47
C SER A 190 8.94 -32.78 -21.41
N GLY A 191 8.23 -32.18 -20.46
CA GLY A 191 8.78 -31.32 -19.40
C GLY A 191 8.99 -29.88 -19.84
N GLU A 192 8.46 -29.48 -21.00
CA GLU A 192 8.53 -28.11 -21.51
C GLU A 192 7.28 -27.30 -21.05
N PRO A 193 7.38 -25.96 -20.99
CA PRO A 193 6.24 -25.11 -20.66
C PRO A 193 5.05 -25.31 -21.61
N ALA A 194 3.90 -25.69 -21.08
CA ALA A 194 2.68 -25.81 -21.84
C ALA A 194 2.18 -24.40 -22.26
N PRO A 195 1.90 -24.17 -23.56
CA PRO A 195 1.49 -22.87 -24.06
C PRO A 195 0.21 -22.34 -23.37
N GLY A 196 0.24 -21.10 -22.93
CA GLY A 196 -0.92 -20.47 -22.26
C GLY A 196 -1.20 -20.94 -20.84
N LEU A 197 -0.35 -21.83 -20.28
CA LEU A 197 -0.50 -22.35 -18.92
C LEU A 197 0.59 -21.83 -17.97
N THR A 198 0.83 -20.54 -18.05
CA THR A 198 1.72 -19.81 -17.14
C THR A 198 0.96 -18.70 -16.45
N SER A 199 1.21 -18.51 -15.16
CA SER A 199 0.68 -17.38 -14.42
C SER A 199 1.73 -16.79 -13.51
N VAL A 200 1.64 -15.46 -13.29
CA VAL A 200 2.43 -14.74 -12.30
C VAL A 200 1.43 -14.12 -11.34
N ASN A 201 1.53 -14.50 -10.08
CA ASN A 201 0.70 -13.94 -9.02
C ASN A 201 1.60 -13.10 -8.10
N GLU A 202 1.37 -11.80 -8.11
CA GLU A 202 2.00 -10.87 -7.19
C GLU A 202 1.02 -10.48 -6.10
N SER A 203 1.47 -10.51 -4.86
CA SER A 203 0.65 -10.17 -3.71
C SER A 203 1.49 -9.50 -2.63
N VAL A 204 0.79 -8.75 -1.78
CA VAL A 204 1.38 -8.18 -0.57
C VAL A 204 1.78 -9.33 0.36
N LEU A 205 3.01 -9.31 0.83
CA LEU A 205 3.43 -10.12 1.96
C LEU A 205 3.06 -9.36 3.23
N TRP A 206 2.13 -9.93 4.00
CA TRP A 206 1.71 -9.32 5.26
C TRP A 206 2.87 -9.19 6.25
N LEU A 207 2.98 -8.00 6.86
CA LEU A 207 3.99 -7.67 7.85
C LEU A 207 3.34 -7.32 9.19
N GLU A 208 3.82 -7.93 10.25
CA GLU A 208 3.54 -7.53 11.63
C GLU A 208 4.73 -6.70 12.14
N THR A 209 4.52 -5.42 12.34
CA THR A 209 5.55 -4.46 12.74
C THR A 209 5.33 -3.88 14.14
N GLY A 210 4.21 -4.17 14.77
CA GLY A 210 3.88 -3.67 16.11
C GLY A 210 4.85 -4.11 17.22
N PHE A 211 5.66 -5.14 16.98
CA PHE A 211 6.71 -5.58 17.90
C PHE A 211 8.08 -4.91 17.65
N ASP A 212 8.23 -4.17 16.58
CA ASP A 212 9.45 -3.42 16.28
C ASP A 212 9.34 -1.99 16.83
N PRO A 213 10.21 -1.57 17.75
CA PRO A 213 10.09 -0.25 18.38
C PRO A 213 10.39 0.91 17.44
N ILE A 214 11.15 0.68 16.35
CA ILE A 214 11.47 1.71 15.36
C ILE A 214 10.25 1.93 14.46
N ILE A 215 9.75 0.86 13.83
CA ILE A 215 8.62 0.96 12.90
C ILE A 215 7.35 1.40 13.64
N SER A 216 7.12 0.87 14.85
CA SER A 216 5.93 1.22 15.63
C SER A 216 5.95 2.63 16.22
N GLU A 217 7.09 3.34 16.15
CA GLU A 217 7.26 4.70 16.71
C GLU A 217 6.73 4.84 18.16
N GLY A 218 6.89 3.78 18.95
CA GLY A 218 6.44 3.73 20.32
C GLY A 218 4.92 3.47 20.51
N THR A 219 4.19 3.15 19.43
CA THR A 219 2.79 2.70 19.51
C THR A 219 2.66 1.18 19.64
N GLY A 220 3.79 0.48 19.71
CA GLY A 220 3.90 -0.96 19.52
C GLY A 220 3.24 -1.83 20.59
N LYS A 221 3.11 -3.11 20.26
CA LYS A 221 2.57 -4.21 21.09
C LYS A 221 3.50 -4.61 22.27
N THR A 222 4.53 -3.84 22.55
CA THR A 222 5.54 -4.13 23.59
C THR A 222 5.12 -3.71 24.98
N GLY A 223 3.97 -4.19 25.42
CA GLY A 223 3.64 -4.29 26.84
C GLY A 223 3.08 -3.04 27.50
N GLY A 224 1.91 -3.20 28.01
CA GLY A 224 1.24 -2.31 28.96
C GLY A 224 -0.14 -1.91 28.45
N THR A 225 -1.12 -2.07 29.32
CA THR A 225 -2.44 -1.46 29.22
C THR A 225 -2.28 0.06 29.24
N ASP A 226 -1.79 0.62 28.16
CA ASP A 226 -1.59 2.06 28.07
C ASP A 226 -2.87 2.71 27.56
N LEU A 227 -3.44 3.61 28.36
CA LEU A 227 -4.50 4.50 27.89
C LEU A 227 -4.07 5.28 26.62
N GLY A 228 -2.75 5.43 26.39
CA GLY A 228 -2.18 5.96 25.15
C GLY A 228 -2.49 5.11 23.93
N GLY A 229 -2.63 3.80 24.05
CA GLY A 229 -3.00 2.91 22.95
C GLY A 229 -4.45 3.07 22.45
N LEU A 230 -5.33 3.67 23.29
CA LEU A 230 -6.69 4.02 22.87
C LEU A 230 -6.77 5.31 22.02
N LEU A 231 -5.69 6.10 22.00
CA LEU A 231 -5.64 7.40 21.33
C LEU A 231 -4.61 7.46 20.20
N LYS A 232 -3.92 6.35 19.91
CA LYS A 232 -2.93 6.27 18.83
C LYS A 232 -3.38 5.25 17.78
N SER A 233 -3.24 5.61 16.51
CA SER A 233 -3.41 4.68 15.39
C SER A 233 -2.35 3.57 15.44
N GLU A 234 -2.74 2.35 15.11
CA GLU A 234 -1.77 1.30 14.78
C GLU A 234 -1.05 1.73 13.50
N ASN A 235 0.28 1.61 13.45
CA ASN A 235 1.04 1.96 12.24
C ASN A 235 0.82 0.90 11.14
N SER A 236 -0.37 0.86 10.57
CA SER A 236 -0.82 -0.14 9.57
C SER A 236 -0.12 0.02 8.21
N TYR A 237 0.35 1.23 7.92
CA TYR A 237 1.11 1.53 6.71
C TYR A 237 2.62 1.33 6.85
N HIS A 238 3.08 0.99 8.06
CA HIS A 238 4.49 0.70 8.38
C HIS A 238 5.46 1.85 8.06
N CYS A 239 5.00 3.09 8.21
CA CYS A 239 5.80 4.31 8.00
C CYS A 239 6.46 4.76 9.29
N PHE A 240 7.72 5.17 9.22
CA PHE A 240 8.51 5.63 10.38
C PHE A 240 9.54 6.68 9.99
N ALA A 241 9.96 7.48 10.99
CA ALA A 241 10.98 8.52 10.82
C ALA A 241 12.34 8.03 11.29
N ASP A 242 13.43 8.64 10.77
CA ASP A 242 14.82 8.34 11.09
C ASP A 242 15.27 8.86 12.47
N ILE A 243 14.43 9.57 13.21
CA ILE A 243 14.78 10.27 14.47
C ILE A 243 15.67 9.43 15.40
N PRO A 244 15.43 8.10 15.59
CA PRO A 244 16.25 7.30 16.50
C PRO A 244 17.64 6.91 15.96
N PHE A 245 17.91 7.05 14.64
CA PHE A 245 19.11 6.51 13.98
C PHE A 245 19.69 7.40 12.87
N SER A 246 19.27 8.67 12.80
CA SER A 246 19.63 9.59 11.71
C SER A 246 21.13 9.61 11.40
N GLY A 247 21.47 9.24 10.13
CA GLY A 247 22.84 9.13 9.64
C GLY A 247 23.61 7.91 10.14
N GLU A 248 22.96 6.95 10.80
CA GLU A 248 23.59 5.75 11.38
C GLU A 248 23.06 4.45 10.75
N GLU A 249 23.66 3.32 11.11
CA GLU A 249 23.12 2.01 10.79
C GLU A 249 21.84 1.73 11.57
N CYS A 250 20.80 1.35 10.86
CA CYS A 250 19.52 0.95 11.42
C CYS A 250 19.29 -0.54 11.26
N THR A 251 18.68 -1.15 12.29
CA THR A 251 18.19 -2.54 12.24
C THR A 251 16.73 -2.59 12.63
N ILE A 252 15.89 -2.98 11.68
CA ILE A 252 14.46 -3.26 11.91
C ILE A 252 14.20 -4.77 11.89
N ARG A 253 13.09 -5.20 12.52
CA ARG A 253 12.73 -6.62 12.68
C ARG A 253 11.25 -6.86 12.43
N PRO A 254 10.74 -6.57 11.24
CA PRO A 254 9.36 -6.92 10.91
C PRO A 254 9.18 -8.45 10.94
N LEU A 255 7.96 -8.87 11.25
CA LEU A 255 7.57 -10.27 11.30
C LEU A 255 6.61 -10.58 10.16
N THR A 256 6.56 -11.83 9.73
CA THR A 256 5.58 -12.29 8.72
C THR A 256 5.16 -13.72 9.00
N ASP A 257 3.98 -14.09 8.50
CA ASP A 257 3.46 -15.45 8.46
C ASP A 257 3.87 -16.22 7.20
N PHE A 258 4.93 -15.75 6.53
CA PHE A 258 5.40 -16.35 5.28
C PHE A 258 5.74 -17.83 5.43
N TYR A 259 5.23 -18.64 4.50
CA TYR A 259 5.50 -20.06 4.40
C TYR A 259 6.30 -20.39 3.14
N PRO A 260 7.48 -21.02 3.26
CA PRO A 260 8.24 -21.57 2.15
C PRO A 260 7.44 -22.62 1.35
N LEU A 261 7.92 -22.97 0.16
CA LEU A 261 7.39 -24.10 -0.59
C LEU A 261 7.54 -25.42 0.24
N SER A 262 6.45 -26.18 0.30
CA SER A 262 6.38 -27.45 1.02
C SER A 262 6.48 -28.66 0.08
N GLU A 263 6.38 -29.88 0.60
CA GLU A 263 6.35 -31.11 -0.21
C GLU A 263 5.13 -31.15 -1.14
N TYR A 264 4.00 -30.56 -0.69
CA TYR A 264 2.77 -30.46 -1.45
C TYR A 264 2.52 -29.02 -1.87
N TYR A 265 2.04 -28.81 -3.10
CA TYR A 265 1.61 -27.52 -3.58
C TYR A 265 0.09 -27.39 -3.50
N TYR A 266 -0.38 -26.29 -2.92
CA TYR A 266 -1.80 -25.98 -2.79
C TYR A 266 -2.20 -24.96 -3.84
N SER A 267 -2.95 -25.40 -4.84
CA SER A 267 -3.45 -24.53 -5.92
C SER A 267 -4.86 -24.04 -5.61
N TYR A 268 -5.00 -22.72 -5.41
CA TYR A 268 -6.26 -22.11 -5.01
C TYR A 268 -7.05 -21.46 -6.16
N ASN A 269 -6.39 -21.05 -7.24
CA ASN A 269 -6.97 -20.09 -8.17
C ASN A 269 -6.81 -20.45 -9.65
N TYR A 270 -6.64 -21.73 -9.99
CA TYR A 270 -6.51 -22.06 -11.40
C TYR A 270 -7.87 -22.46 -12.01
N SER A 271 -8.29 -21.72 -13.05
CA SER A 271 -9.41 -22.09 -13.90
C SER A 271 -8.90 -22.51 -15.28
N PRO A 272 -8.90 -23.80 -15.62
CA PRO A 272 -8.44 -24.26 -16.93
C PRO A 272 -9.37 -23.82 -18.08
N THR A 273 -10.55 -23.32 -17.80
CA THR A 273 -11.54 -22.93 -18.81
C THR A 273 -11.09 -21.82 -19.75
N GLU A 274 -10.16 -20.96 -19.33
CA GLU A 274 -9.61 -19.91 -20.18
C GLU A 274 -8.49 -20.42 -21.13
N SER A 275 -7.85 -21.52 -20.79
CA SER A 275 -6.75 -22.11 -21.58
C SER A 275 -7.22 -23.12 -22.61
N GLY A 276 -8.47 -23.57 -22.56
CA GLY A 276 -9.00 -24.62 -23.42
C GLY A 276 -8.48 -26.04 -23.12
N VAL A 277 -7.79 -26.22 -21.99
CA VAL A 277 -7.30 -27.53 -21.53
C VAL A 277 -8.36 -28.15 -20.63
N GLU A 278 -8.64 -29.45 -20.84
CA GLU A 278 -9.59 -30.19 -20.01
C GLU A 278 -9.05 -30.36 -18.58
N TRP A 279 -9.93 -30.36 -17.59
CA TRP A 279 -9.56 -30.43 -16.17
C TRP A 279 -8.74 -31.68 -15.81
N GLU A 280 -9.06 -32.83 -16.39
CA GLU A 280 -8.33 -34.08 -16.13
C GLU A 280 -6.93 -34.06 -16.73
N GLU A 281 -6.77 -33.47 -17.90
CA GLU A 281 -5.46 -33.23 -18.53
C GLU A 281 -4.62 -32.29 -17.69
N PHE A 282 -5.19 -31.17 -17.28
CA PHE A 282 -4.52 -30.20 -16.41
C PHE A 282 -4.01 -30.83 -15.09
N LYS A 283 -4.84 -31.64 -14.42
CA LYS A 283 -4.44 -32.31 -13.19
C LYS A 283 -3.28 -33.32 -13.36
N SER A 284 -3.12 -33.86 -14.56
CA SER A 284 -2.03 -34.79 -14.87
C SER A 284 -0.70 -34.10 -15.17
N MET A 285 -0.72 -32.80 -15.42
CA MET A 285 0.49 -32.02 -15.72
C MET A 285 1.33 -31.79 -14.47
N SER A 286 2.64 -31.84 -14.65
CA SER A 286 3.57 -31.34 -13.61
C SER A 286 3.55 -29.83 -13.60
N GLN A 287 3.74 -29.24 -12.41
CA GLN A 287 3.75 -27.78 -12.24
C GLN A 287 5.09 -27.34 -11.67
N LYS A 288 5.73 -26.41 -12.36
CA LYS A 288 6.92 -25.71 -11.90
C LYS A 288 6.47 -24.43 -11.18
N VAL A 289 6.71 -24.37 -9.88
CA VAL A 289 6.36 -23.24 -9.04
C VAL A 289 7.64 -22.57 -8.54
N ARG A 290 7.81 -21.29 -8.83
CA ARG A 290 8.84 -20.45 -8.23
C ARG A 290 8.19 -19.44 -7.29
N ARG A 291 8.58 -19.47 -6.02
CA ARG A 291 8.11 -18.50 -5.02
C ARG A 291 9.25 -17.61 -4.59
N ARG A 292 9.05 -16.30 -4.72
CA ARG A 292 9.97 -15.28 -4.24
C ARG A 292 9.28 -14.46 -3.15
N ALA A 293 10.02 -14.15 -2.09
CA ALA A 293 9.56 -13.21 -1.08
C ALA A 293 10.66 -12.18 -0.81
N ALA A 294 10.23 -10.93 -0.76
CA ALA A 294 11.10 -9.80 -0.62
C ALA A 294 10.58 -8.82 0.45
N ILE A 295 11.50 -8.15 1.08
CA ILE A 295 11.24 -6.95 1.87
C ILE A 295 11.70 -5.72 1.07
N GLN A 296 10.87 -4.69 1.08
CA GLN A 296 11.17 -3.40 0.46
C GLN A 296 11.34 -2.35 1.54
N LEU A 297 12.39 -1.56 1.43
CA LEU A 297 12.56 -0.31 2.14
C LEU A 297 12.25 0.81 1.15
N ARG A 298 11.27 1.64 1.47
CA ARG A 298 10.80 2.73 0.64
C ARG A 298 11.14 4.05 1.30
N SER A 299 11.93 4.87 0.61
CA SER A 299 12.22 6.23 1.03
C SER A 299 11.06 7.14 0.65
N LEU A 300 10.61 7.98 1.58
CA LEU A 300 9.50 8.91 1.41
C LEU A 300 9.99 10.35 1.57
N ASP A 301 9.30 11.30 0.93
CA ASP A 301 9.42 12.70 1.29
C ASP A 301 8.54 13.05 2.50
N PHE A 302 8.74 14.26 3.03
CA PHE A 302 7.97 14.77 4.17
C PHE A 302 6.47 14.82 3.90
N ALA A 303 6.06 15.28 2.72
CA ALA A 303 4.65 15.43 2.39
C ALA A 303 3.95 14.08 2.31
N GLN A 304 4.60 13.08 1.71
CA GLN A 304 4.05 11.74 1.58
C GLN A 304 3.96 11.02 2.93
N TYR A 305 4.97 11.14 3.77
CA TYR A 305 4.92 10.60 5.14
C TYR A 305 3.74 11.17 5.92
N HIS A 306 3.56 12.50 5.89
CA HIS A 306 2.44 13.16 6.58
C HIS A 306 1.07 12.79 5.99
N TYR A 307 0.97 12.66 4.67
CA TYR A 307 -0.25 12.20 4.03
C TYR A 307 -0.65 10.80 4.49
N ILE A 308 0.30 9.86 4.49
CA ILE A 308 0.05 8.47 4.93
C ILE A 308 -0.34 8.43 6.41
N LYS A 309 0.35 9.19 7.27
CA LYS A 309 0.00 9.27 8.69
C LYS A 309 -1.38 9.92 8.93
N ALA A 310 -1.75 10.91 8.15
CA ALA A 310 -3.09 11.50 8.20
C ALA A 310 -4.17 10.50 7.75
N LEU A 311 -3.91 9.75 6.68
CA LEU A 311 -4.80 8.69 6.20
C LEU A 311 -5.00 7.60 7.26
N GLU A 312 -3.92 7.12 7.88
CA GLU A 312 -3.94 6.14 8.97
C GLU A 312 -4.79 6.62 10.16
N ASN A 313 -4.65 7.88 10.54
CA ASN A 313 -5.45 8.47 11.61
C ASN A 313 -6.94 8.51 11.24
N LEU A 314 -7.28 8.86 10.01
CA LEU A 314 -8.67 8.86 9.53
C LEU A 314 -9.28 7.45 9.53
N GLU A 315 -8.54 6.44 9.08
CA GLU A 315 -9.01 5.06 9.08
C GLU A 315 -9.19 4.51 10.50
N THR A 316 -8.28 4.85 11.43
CA THR A 316 -8.32 4.35 12.81
C THR A 316 -9.42 5.00 13.63
N PHE A 317 -9.57 6.31 13.53
CA PHE A 317 -10.45 7.08 14.43
C PHE A 317 -11.77 7.49 13.76
N GLY A 318 -11.86 7.38 12.43
CA GLY A 318 -13.03 7.84 11.69
C GLY A 318 -13.33 9.33 11.91
N THR A 319 -14.42 9.78 11.35
CA THR A 319 -14.91 11.16 11.55
C THR A 319 -15.72 11.32 12.85
N GLU A 320 -16.11 10.24 13.52
CA GLU A 320 -17.08 10.25 14.62
C GLU A 320 -16.49 10.31 16.05
N MET A 321 -15.21 9.98 16.25
CA MET A 321 -14.56 10.05 17.58
C MET A 321 -13.89 11.40 17.87
N ASN A 322 -14.23 12.43 17.15
CA ASN A 322 -13.51 13.72 17.05
C ASN A 322 -13.65 14.69 18.22
N PHE A 323 -14.28 14.34 19.33
CA PHE A 323 -14.36 15.27 20.46
C PHE A 323 -13.08 15.28 21.35
N LEU A 324 -12.16 14.33 21.16
CA LEU A 324 -10.90 14.21 21.89
C LEU A 324 -9.65 14.38 21.03
N VAL A 325 -9.78 14.35 19.70
CA VAL A 325 -8.67 14.45 18.74
C VAL A 325 -8.98 15.56 17.75
N GLU A 326 -7.99 16.35 17.39
CA GLU A 326 -8.15 17.38 16.35
C GLU A 326 -8.62 16.72 15.03
N PRO A 327 -9.55 17.35 14.30
CA PRO A 327 -9.98 16.84 13.00
C PRO A 327 -8.78 16.67 12.08
N THR A 328 -8.56 15.44 11.62
CA THR A 328 -7.47 15.16 10.67
C THR A 328 -7.93 15.56 9.27
N THR A 329 -7.26 16.53 8.67
CA THR A 329 -7.42 16.87 7.26
C THR A 329 -6.34 16.16 6.44
N LEU A 330 -6.72 15.53 5.33
CA LEU A 330 -5.73 14.99 4.40
C LEU A 330 -4.98 16.14 3.72
N PRO A 331 -3.64 16.17 3.81
CA PRO A 331 -2.86 17.16 3.06
C PRO A 331 -3.02 16.91 1.55
N SER A 332 -3.03 18.00 0.78
CA SER A 332 -3.05 17.96 -0.67
C SER A 332 -1.78 18.61 -1.22
N ASN A 333 -1.19 18.03 -2.25
CA ASN A 333 -0.09 18.61 -3.02
C ASN A 333 -0.48 18.86 -4.49
N VAL A 334 -1.78 18.93 -4.77
CA VAL A 334 -2.34 19.19 -6.10
C VAL A 334 -2.77 20.63 -6.21
N GLU A 335 -2.15 21.37 -7.13
CA GLU A 335 -2.54 22.72 -7.49
C GLU A 335 -3.77 22.68 -8.41
N GLY A 336 -4.72 23.58 -8.21
CA GLY A 336 -5.96 23.69 -8.98
C GLY A 336 -7.04 22.69 -8.58
N GLY A 337 -6.83 21.90 -7.55
CA GLY A 337 -7.77 20.91 -7.04
C GLY A 337 -7.35 20.30 -5.72
N LEU A 338 -7.77 19.06 -5.48
CA LEU A 338 -7.46 18.26 -4.30
C LEU A 338 -6.75 16.95 -4.69
N GLY A 339 -6.27 16.22 -3.70
CA GLY A 339 -5.65 14.91 -3.86
C GLY A 339 -4.18 14.90 -3.53
N PHE A 340 -3.55 13.77 -3.76
CA PHE A 340 -2.15 13.58 -3.40
C PHE A 340 -1.40 12.76 -4.45
N VAL A 341 -0.25 13.27 -4.88
CA VAL A 341 0.72 12.55 -5.71
C VAL A 341 1.94 12.24 -4.86
N GLY A 342 2.29 10.97 -4.72
CA GLY A 342 3.48 10.50 -4.05
C GLY A 342 4.44 9.82 -5.02
N LEU A 343 5.76 9.89 -4.71
CA LEU A 343 6.79 9.18 -5.45
C LEU A 343 7.79 8.57 -4.47
N GLU A 344 7.73 7.25 -4.32
CA GLU A 344 8.59 6.48 -3.42
C GLU A 344 9.84 5.98 -4.15
N THR A 345 11.00 6.06 -3.51
CA THR A 345 12.17 5.34 -3.97
C THR A 345 12.27 4.01 -3.25
N VAL A 346 12.23 2.93 -4.03
CA VAL A 346 12.16 1.56 -3.50
C VAL A 346 13.50 0.86 -3.64
N THR A 347 13.96 0.26 -2.54
CA THR A 347 15.02 -0.75 -2.55
C THR A 347 14.46 -2.08 -2.08
N GLU A 348 14.74 -3.15 -2.80
CA GLU A 348 14.20 -4.47 -2.55
C GLU A 348 15.31 -5.46 -2.21
N TYR A 349 15.07 -6.31 -1.22
CA TYR A 349 15.92 -7.45 -0.88
C TYR A 349 15.11 -8.74 -0.89
N VAL A 350 15.46 -9.64 -1.81
CA VAL A 350 14.83 -10.96 -1.90
C VAL A 350 15.46 -11.87 -0.85
N PHE A 351 14.71 -12.25 0.17
CA PHE A 351 15.19 -13.12 1.26
C PHE A 351 14.82 -14.59 1.05
N TYR A 352 13.92 -14.88 0.10
CA TYR A 352 13.51 -16.22 -0.29
C TYR A 352 13.31 -16.29 -1.79
N ASP A 353 13.93 -17.28 -2.44
CA ASP A 353 13.75 -17.59 -3.87
C ASP A 353 13.95 -19.09 -4.06
N GLU A 354 12.87 -19.83 -4.23
CA GLU A 354 12.89 -21.26 -4.41
C GLU A 354 12.00 -21.67 -5.57
N THR A 355 12.49 -22.65 -6.33
CA THR A 355 11.75 -23.27 -7.44
C THR A 355 11.60 -24.76 -7.16
N ARG A 356 10.36 -25.26 -7.26
CA ARG A 356 10.07 -26.71 -7.19
C ARG A 356 9.22 -27.12 -8.38
N VAL A 357 9.37 -28.41 -8.74
CA VAL A 357 8.48 -29.07 -9.69
C VAL A 357 7.66 -30.09 -8.91
N TYR A 358 6.36 -29.98 -9.02
CA TYR A 358 5.39 -30.88 -8.41
C TYR A 358 4.79 -31.77 -9.48
N SER A 359 4.71 -33.08 -9.21
CA SER A 359 3.91 -34.00 -10.04
C SER A 359 2.42 -33.79 -9.77
N GLY A 360 1.54 -34.28 -10.63
CA GLY A 360 0.11 -34.14 -10.44
C GLY A 360 -0.37 -34.67 -9.06
N ASP A 361 0.27 -35.73 -8.54
CA ASP A 361 -0.07 -36.34 -7.26
C ASP A 361 0.36 -35.47 -6.03
N ASP A 362 1.32 -34.57 -6.23
CA ASP A 362 1.83 -33.68 -5.17
C ASP A 362 1.04 -32.34 -5.11
N ILE A 363 0.04 -32.16 -5.99
CA ILE A 363 -0.72 -30.92 -6.11
C ILE A 363 -2.11 -31.14 -5.51
N ILE A 364 -2.42 -30.35 -4.48
CA ILE A 364 -3.74 -30.34 -3.84
C ILE A 364 -4.55 -29.16 -4.41
N TYR A 365 -5.59 -29.51 -5.16
CA TYR A 365 -6.48 -28.52 -5.74
C TYR A 365 -7.63 -28.20 -4.77
N TYR A 366 -7.74 -26.95 -4.36
CA TYR A 366 -8.95 -26.45 -3.71
C TYR A 366 -9.90 -26.00 -4.82
N GLY A 367 -10.97 -26.76 -5.03
CA GLY A 367 -11.89 -26.54 -6.13
C GLY A 367 -12.47 -25.13 -6.15
N GLY A 368 -12.40 -24.48 -7.29
CA GLY A 368 -13.20 -23.31 -7.63
C GLY A 368 -14.69 -23.69 -7.81
N GLY A 369 -15.32 -24.10 -6.72
CA GLY A 369 -16.77 -24.30 -6.63
C GLY A 369 -17.28 -23.24 -5.69
N GLY A 370 -18.25 -22.42 -6.17
CA GLY A 370 -18.84 -21.33 -5.43
C GLY A 370 -19.19 -21.70 -4.00
N PHE A 371 -19.10 -20.72 -3.12
CA PHE A 371 -19.57 -20.77 -1.75
C PHE A 371 -20.93 -21.45 -1.63
N TYR A 372 -20.93 -22.74 -1.35
CA TYR A 372 -22.07 -23.44 -0.74
C TYR A 372 -21.54 -24.17 0.49
N GLY A 373 -21.99 -23.69 1.63
CA GLY A 373 -21.76 -24.33 2.91
C GLY A 373 -22.17 -25.81 2.83
N GLY A 374 -21.19 -26.68 3.04
CA GLY A 374 -21.38 -28.10 3.23
C GLY A 374 -20.99 -28.44 4.64
N TYR A 375 -21.98 -28.82 5.43
CA TYR A 375 -21.90 -29.37 6.77
C TYR A 375 -20.86 -30.51 6.82
N TYR A 376 -20.02 -30.49 7.85
CA TYR A 376 -19.34 -31.68 8.32
C TYR A 376 -20.41 -32.64 8.87
N GLU A 377 -20.59 -33.80 8.28
CA GLU A 377 -21.15 -34.97 8.93
C GLU A 377 -19.97 -35.90 9.28
N GLU A 378 -19.89 -36.15 10.58
CA GLU A 378 -19.23 -37.18 11.40
C GLU A 378 -17.93 -37.86 10.90
#